data_cef253353c464ad27ea5290005a2a0eb
#
_entry.id   cef253353c464ad27ea5290005a2a0eb
#
_cell.length_a   1.000
_cell.length_b   1.000
_cell.length_c   1.000
_cell.angle_alpha   90.00
_cell.angle_beta   90.00
_cell.angle_gamma   90.00
#
_symmetry.space_group_name_H-M   'P 1'
#
loop_
_entity.id
_entity.type
_entity.pdbx_description
1 polymer ?
#
loop_
_entity_poly.entity_id
_entity_poly.type
_entity_poly.pdbx_seq_one_letter_code
_entity_poly.pdbx_strand_id
1 'polypeptide(L)'
;AIYMYEHDTPKAERQLQALSLNRELLEDLLDEPALARLLRPEAIEQEWQRLQFAAPTAHARTAEELAQMLGQLGDLASHEIGSRCQGEWRDWLQQLADSKRIVAAAIPCSSGVQERWLPVELYPEYAAAFSLPERPLPSGIAVWNVSADEARQSILRRLLRSSGPLTVTD
;
A
#
# COMPACT_ATOMS: atom_id res chain seq x y z
N ALA A 1 -16.17 34.95 -44.40
CA ALA A 1 -15.08 34.18 -43.79
C ALA A 1 -15.55 33.73 -42.41
N ILE A 2 -15.93 32.46 -42.31
CA ILE A 2 -16.33 31.83 -41.03
C ILE A 2 -15.06 31.21 -40.48
N TYR A 3 -14.52 31.80 -39.42
CA TYR A 3 -13.47 31.17 -38.64
C TYR A 3 -14.16 30.14 -37.70
N MET A 4 -14.01 28.86 -38.03
CA MET A 4 -14.29 27.78 -37.10
C MET A 4 -13.16 27.75 -36.08
N TYR A 5 -13.43 28.16 -34.87
CA TYR A 5 -12.58 27.85 -33.74
C TYR A 5 -12.79 26.36 -33.39
N GLU A 6 -11.92 25.51 -33.90
CA GLU A 6 -11.74 24.19 -33.37
C GLU A 6 -11.22 24.36 -31.93
N HIS A 7 -12.06 24.04 -30.94
CA HIS A 7 -11.64 23.96 -29.56
C HIS A 7 -10.66 22.76 -29.45
N ASP A 8 -9.39 23.08 -29.48
CA ASP A 8 -8.32 22.13 -29.24
C ASP A 8 -8.36 21.76 -27.74
N THR A 9 -9.12 20.72 -27.42
CA THR A 9 -9.08 20.16 -26.06
C THR A 9 -7.65 19.73 -25.75
N PRO A 10 -7.11 20.08 -24.55
CA PRO A 10 -5.74 19.73 -24.19
C PRO A 10 -5.48 18.23 -24.38
N LYS A 11 -4.28 17.89 -24.86
CA LYS A 11 -3.90 16.50 -25.17
C LYS A 11 -4.13 15.54 -24.01
N ALA A 12 -4.00 16.03 -22.77
CA ALA A 12 -4.30 15.29 -21.54
C ALA A 12 -5.79 14.94 -21.39
N GLU A 13 -6.68 15.86 -21.75
CA GLU A 13 -8.13 15.64 -21.69
C GLU A 13 -8.60 14.64 -22.75
N ARG A 14 -8.04 14.68 -23.96
CA ARG A 14 -8.29 13.65 -24.98
C ARG A 14 -7.78 12.27 -24.59
N GLN A 15 -6.64 12.19 -23.90
CA GLN A 15 -6.13 10.93 -23.37
C GLN A 15 -7.01 10.40 -22.24
N LEU A 16 -7.49 11.23 -21.33
CA LEU A 16 -8.43 10.85 -20.28
C LEU A 16 -9.78 10.40 -20.84
N GLN A 17 -10.32 11.11 -21.86
CA GLN A 17 -11.54 10.68 -22.54
C GLN A 17 -11.36 9.37 -23.31
N ALA A 18 -10.23 9.16 -23.97
CA ALA A 18 -9.94 7.90 -24.65
C ALA A 18 -9.78 6.73 -23.68
N LEU A 19 -9.22 6.97 -22.49
CA LEU A 19 -9.10 5.96 -21.43
C LEU A 19 -10.45 5.65 -20.79
N SER A 20 -11.32 6.63 -20.56
CA SER A 20 -12.66 6.41 -20.03
C SER A 20 -13.57 5.68 -21.03
N LEU A 21 -13.53 6.07 -22.32
CA LEU A 21 -14.25 5.37 -23.39
C LEU A 21 -13.76 3.92 -23.58
N ASN A 22 -12.45 3.69 -23.48
CA ASN A 22 -11.92 2.32 -23.52
C ASN A 22 -12.36 1.49 -22.30
N ARG A 23 -12.52 2.11 -21.14
CA ARG A 23 -12.99 1.44 -19.94
C ARG A 23 -14.45 1.08 -20.03
N GLU A 24 -15.31 2.01 -20.44
CA GLU A 24 -16.76 1.75 -20.64
C GLU A 24 -17.00 0.70 -21.73
N LEU A 25 -16.27 0.79 -22.86
CA LEU A 25 -16.36 -0.23 -23.93
C LEU A 25 -15.84 -1.61 -23.48
N LEU A 26 -14.85 -1.65 -22.59
CA LEU A 26 -14.37 -2.91 -22.01
C LEU A 26 -15.36 -3.46 -20.99
N GLU A 27 -16.00 -2.63 -20.18
CA GLU A 27 -17.04 -3.02 -19.24
C GLU A 27 -18.29 -3.55 -19.97
N ASP A 28 -18.66 -2.96 -21.11
CA ASP A 28 -19.78 -3.42 -21.96
C ASP A 28 -19.47 -4.67 -22.80
N LEU A 29 -18.21 -4.86 -23.17
CA LEU A 29 -17.79 -6.02 -24.00
C LEU A 29 -17.34 -7.23 -23.18
N LEU A 30 -17.02 -7.05 -21.91
CA LEU A 30 -16.55 -8.10 -21.02
C LEU A 30 -17.62 -8.33 -19.95
N ASP A 31 -18.54 -9.24 -20.22
CA ASP A 31 -19.37 -9.80 -19.16
C ASP A 31 -18.47 -10.45 -18.08
N GLU A 32 -18.92 -10.46 -16.84
CA GLU A 32 -18.18 -11.00 -15.69
C GLU A 32 -17.56 -12.40 -15.95
N PRO A 33 -18.25 -13.33 -16.64
CA PRO A 33 -17.68 -14.63 -17.03
C PRO A 33 -16.53 -14.55 -18.04
N ALA A 34 -16.50 -13.55 -18.93
CA ALA A 34 -15.41 -13.37 -19.89
C ALA A 34 -14.15 -12.81 -19.24
N LEU A 35 -14.31 -11.85 -18.32
CA LEU A 35 -13.21 -11.32 -17.50
C LEU A 35 -12.59 -12.41 -16.63
N ALA A 36 -13.41 -13.25 -15.98
CA ALA A 36 -12.94 -14.36 -15.18
C ALA A 36 -12.11 -15.38 -15.97
N ARG A 37 -12.42 -15.56 -17.26
CA ARG A 37 -11.66 -16.48 -18.17
C ARG A 37 -10.33 -15.87 -18.64
N LEU A 38 -10.21 -14.54 -18.65
CA LEU A 38 -8.98 -13.85 -19.03
C LEU A 38 -7.96 -13.78 -17.89
N LEU A 39 -8.44 -13.82 -16.64
CA LEU A 39 -7.59 -13.79 -15.45
C LEU A 39 -7.10 -15.22 -15.16
N ARG A 40 -5.80 -15.45 -15.37
CA ARG A 40 -5.17 -16.71 -14.98
C ARG A 40 -4.85 -16.69 -13.50
N PRO A 41 -5.29 -17.69 -12.70
CA PRO A 41 -5.03 -17.73 -11.26
C PRO A 41 -3.52 -17.59 -10.92
N GLU A 42 -2.66 -18.19 -11.75
CA GLU A 42 -1.20 -18.12 -11.56
C GLU A 42 -0.67 -16.71 -11.73
N ALA A 43 -1.26 -15.92 -12.63
CA ALA A 43 -0.85 -14.52 -12.83
C ALA A 43 -1.31 -13.63 -11.67
N ILE A 44 -2.48 -13.90 -11.11
CA ILE A 44 -2.99 -13.23 -9.91
C ILE A 44 -2.08 -13.54 -8.72
N GLU A 45 -1.75 -14.81 -8.51
CA GLU A 45 -0.85 -15.25 -7.43
C GLU A 45 0.55 -14.64 -7.58
N GLN A 46 1.13 -14.63 -8.78
CA GLN A 46 2.43 -14.02 -9.05
C GLN A 46 2.42 -12.52 -8.74
N GLU A 47 1.37 -11.82 -9.15
CA GLU A 47 1.26 -10.38 -8.87
C GLU A 47 1.04 -10.11 -7.38
N TRP A 48 0.23 -10.90 -6.70
CA TRP A 48 0.07 -10.83 -5.25
C TRP A 48 1.41 -11.03 -4.54
N GLN A 49 2.16 -12.07 -4.87
CA GLN A 49 3.48 -12.33 -4.30
C GLN A 49 4.45 -11.17 -4.53
N ARG A 50 4.39 -10.54 -5.71
CA ARG A 50 5.19 -9.36 -6.03
C ARG A 50 4.80 -8.15 -5.17
N LEU A 51 3.49 -7.85 -5.08
CA LEU A 51 2.96 -6.73 -4.30
C LEU A 51 3.20 -6.89 -2.81
N GLN A 52 3.17 -8.12 -2.31
CA GLN A 52 3.43 -8.46 -0.91
C GLN A 52 4.91 -8.64 -0.59
N PHE A 53 5.82 -8.42 -1.54
CA PHE A 53 7.26 -8.72 -1.38
C PHE A 53 7.53 -10.18 -0.96
N ALA A 54 6.64 -11.09 -1.28
CA ALA A 54 6.73 -12.50 -0.94
C ALA A 54 7.53 -13.30 -2.01
N ALA A 55 7.59 -12.80 -3.25
CA ALA A 55 8.42 -13.40 -4.28
C ALA A 55 9.91 -13.19 -3.96
N PRO A 56 10.79 -14.21 -4.10
CA PRO A 56 12.23 -14.09 -3.81
C PRO A 56 12.93 -12.95 -4.58
N THR A 57 12.43 -12.62 -5.77
CA THR A 57 12.93 -11.51 -6.60
C THR A 57 12.56 -10.13 -6.07
N ALA A 58 11.52 -10.04 -5.23
CA ALA A 58 11.01 -8.82 -4.61
C ALA A 58 11.49 -8.63 -3.17
N HIS A 59 12.18 -9.60 -2.58
CA HIS A 59 12.68 -9.50 -1.21
C HIS A 59 13.63 -8.31 -1.02
N ALA A 60 13.50 -7.63 0.11
CA ALA A 60 14.43 -6.59 0.52
C ALA A 60 15.83 -7.17 0.80
N ARG A 61 16.88 -6.48 0.34
CA ARG A 61 18.30 -6.88 0.44
C ARG A 61 19.15 -5.85 1.16
N THR A 62 18.55 -4.72 1.52
CA THR A 62 19.17 -3.60 2.22
C THR A 62 18.21 -2.97 3.21
N ALA A 63 18.74 -2.18 4.15
CA ALA A 63 17.93 -1.41 5.08
C ALA A 63 16.98 -0.42 4.35
N GLU A 64 17.44 0.18 3.24
CA GLU A 64 16.62 1.10 2.45
C GLU A 64 15.46 0.39 1.76
N GLU A 65 15.70 -0.78 1.19
CA GLU A 65 14.64 -1.59 0.58
C GLU A 65 13.63 -2.08 1.64
N LEU A 66 14.10 -2.44 2.86
CA LEU A 66 13.23 -2.76 3.99
C LEU A 66 12.37 -1.55 4.38
N ALA A 67 12.94 -0.36 4.46
CA ALA A 67 12.19 0.86 4.77
C ALA A 67 11.14 1.16 3.69
N GLN A 68 11.50 0.99 2.41
CA GLN A 68 10.57 1.15 1.28
C GLN A 68 9.43 0.13 1.33
N MET A 69 9.72 -1.14 1.62
CA MET A 69 8.73 -2.21 1.78
C MET A 69 7.73 -1.86 2.89
N LEU A 70 8.19 -1.44 4.07
CA LEU A 70 7.33 -0.99 5.16
C LEU A 70 6.49 0.23 4.77
N GLY A 71 7.05 1.18 4.00
CA GLY A 71 6.31 2.33 3.47
C GLY A 71 5.14 1.93 2.55
N GLN A 72 5.30 0.86 1.80
CA GLN A 72 4.27 0.35 0.88
C GLN A 72 3.23 -0.52 1.60
N LEU A 73 3.67 -1.46 2.43
CA LEU A 73 2.78 -2.40 3.12
C LEU A 73 2.12 -1.81 4.37
N GLY A 74 2.79 -0.87 5.04
CA GLY A 74 2.36 -0.28 6.29
C GLY A 74 3.04 -0.94 7.47
N ASP A 75 2.33 -1.77 8.23
CA ASP A 75 2.85 -2.44 9.40
C ASP A 75 3.11 -3.93 9.15
N LEU A 76 4.20 -4.45 9.70
CA LEU A 76 4.58 -5.85 9.63
C LEU A 76 5.12 -6.36 10.98
N ALA A 77 4.78 -7.60 11.33
CA ALA A 77 5.41 -8.29 12.43
C ALA A 77 6.85 -8.73 12.06
N SER A 78 7.71 -8.93 13.06
CA SER A 78 9.12 -9.31 12.81
C SER A 78 9.26 -10.58 11.96
N HIS A 79 8.39 -11.57 12.15
CA HIS A 79 8.42 -12.79 11.35
C HIS A 79 8.00 -12.56 9.88
N GLU A 80 7.06 -11.65 9.64
CA GLU A 80 6.63 -11.24 8.29
C GLU A 80 7.74 -10.49 7.57
N ILE A 81 8.48 -9.62 8.29
CA ILE A 81 9.67 -8.96 7.74
C ILE A 81 10.72 -10.00 7.35
N GLY A 82 11.00 -10.95 8.23
CA GLY A 82 12.00 -11.98 7.98
C GLY A 82 11.70 -12.85 6.76
N SER A 83 10.41 -13.13 6.49
CA SER A 83 10.01 -13.89 5.30
C SER A 83 10.09 -13.11 3.98
N ARG A 84 10.27 -11.78 4.04
CA ARG A 84 10.31 -10.85 2.90
C ARG A 84 11.69 -10.21 2.69
N CYS A 85 12.71 -10.71 3.40
CA CYS A 85 14.06 -10.17 3.33
C CYS A 85 15.08 -11.25 2.98
N GLN A 86 16.18 -10.86 2.31
CA GLN A 86 17.35 -11.70 2.07
C GLN A 86 18.58 -11.04 2.73
N GLY A 87 19.11 -11.65 3.79
CA GLY A 87 20.28 -11.14 4.51
C GLY A 87 20.00 -10.77 5.97
N GLU A 88 20.78 -9.84 6.49
CA GLU A 88 20.79 -9.48 7.93
C GLU A 88 19.66 -8.50 8.28
N TRP A 89 18.42 -8.89 8.01
CA TRP A 89 17.26 -8.03 8.18
C TRP A 89 17.06 -7.53 9.64
N ARG A 90 17.54 -8.28 10.64
CA ARG A 90 17.48 -7.86 12.05
C ARG A 90 18.36 -6.66 12.31
N ASP A 91 19.54 -6.63 11.72
CA ASP A 91 20.49 -5.51 11.83
C ASP A 91 19.93 -4.29 11.11
N TRP A 92 19.31 -4.49 9.94
CA TRP A 92 18.65 -3.39 9.21
C TRP A 92 17.46 -2.84 9.98
N LEU A 93 16.67 -3.71 10.59
CA LEU A 93 15.53 -3.31 11.42
C LEU A 93 16.01 -2.47 12.62
N GLN A 94 17.07 -2.92 13.31
CA GLN A 94 17.67 -2.17 14.42
C GLN A 94 18.23 -0.83 13.96
N GLN A 95 18.96 -0.80 12.85
CA GLN A 95 19.50 0.43 12.25
C GLN A 95 18.40 1.45 11.92
N LEU A 96 17.30 0.99 11.33
CA LEU A 96 16.16 1.85 11.01
C LEU A 96 15.45 2.36 12.26
N ALA A 97 15.34 1.54 13.30
CA ALA A 97 14.76 1.92 14.59
C ALA A 97 15.65 2.96 15.31
N ASP A 98 16.96 2.75 15.38
CA ASP A 98 17.93 3.67 16.00
C ASP A 98 17.96 5.01 15.28
N SER A 99 17.83 5.02 13.96
CA SER A 99 17.70 6.23 13.15
C SER A 99 16.31 6.88 13.19
N LYS A 100 15.37 6.31 13.97
CA LYS A 100 13.99 6.79 14.13
C LYS A 100 13.20 6.87 12.83
N ARG A 101 13.49 5.98 11.89
CA ARG A 101 12.75 5.87 10.62
C ARG A 101 11.58 4.91 10.72
N ILE A 102 11.68 3.93 11.62
CA ILE A 102 10.61 3.00 11.95
C ILE A 102 10.37 2.95 13.45
N VAL A 103 9.22 2.43 13.83
CA VAL A 103 8.82 2.29 15.24
C VAL A 103 8.04 1.00 15.44
N ALA A 104 8.25 0.34 16.59
CA ALA A 104 7.40 -0.74 17.04
C ALA A 104 6.13 -0.18 17.72
N ALA A 105 4.98 -0.74 17.41
CA ALA A 105 3.69 -0.42 18.02
C ALA A 105 2.90 -1.69 18.34
N ALA A 106 2.15 -1.65 19.43
CA ALA A 106 1.24 -2.71 19.82
C ALA A 106 -0.10 -2.50 19.10
N ILE A 107 -0.32 -3.20 17.99
CA ILE A 107 -1.48 -3.03 17.12
C ILE A 107 -2.49 -4.15 17.40
N PRO A 108 -3.80 -3.80 17.58
CA PRO A 108 -4.85 -4.80 17.69
C PRO A 108 -5.03 -5.54 16.35
N CYS A 109 -4.93 -6.86 16.40
CA CYS A 109 -5.15 -7.77 15.28
C CYS A 109 -6.24 -8.78 15.63
N SER A 110 -6.72 -9.56 14.67
CA SER A 110 -7.74 -10.60 14.89
C SER A 110 -7.31 -11.66 15.91
N SER A 111 -6.00 -11.93 16.03
CA SER A 111 -5.40 -12.87 16.98
C SER A 111 -5.02 -12.24 18.33
N GLY A 112 -5.36 -10.98 18.58
CA GLY A 112 -4.97 -10.21 19.77
C GLY A 112 -4.01 -9.08 19.45
N VAL A 113 -3.47 -8.43 20.47
CA VAL A 113 -2.50 -7.34 20.30
C VAL A 113 -1.14 -7.91 19.90
N GLN A 114 -0.59 -7.42 18.81
CA GLN A 114 0.72 -7.83 18.30
C GLN A 114 1.68 -6.64 18.22
N GLU A 115 2.96 -6.88 18.48
CA GLU A 115 4.00 -5.93 18.18
C GLU A 115 4.29 -5.94 16.67
N ARG A 116 4.14 -4.78 16.05
CA ARG A 116 4.33 -4.59 14.62
C ARG A 116 5.21 -3.37 14.34
N TRP A 117 6.01 -3.45 13.31
CA TRP A 117 6.92 -2.41 12.87
C TRP A 117 6.29 -1.62 11.75
N LEU A 118 6.36 -0.29 11.84
CA LEU A 118 5.82 0.62 10.83
C LEU A 118 6.72 1.85 10.67
N PRO A 119 6.71 2.53 9.52
CA PRO A 119 7.35 3.80 9.33
C PRO A 119 6.87 4.83 10.36
N VAL A 120 7.77 5.63 10.89
CA VAL A 120 7.44 6.62 11.91
C VAL A 120 6.44 7.67 11.39
N GLU A 121 6.46 7.97 10.09
CA GLU A 121 5.54 8.88 9.42
C GLU A 121 4.09 8.39 9.45
N LEU A 122 3.89 7.07 9.52
CA LEU A 122 2.55 6.45 9.59
C LEU A 122 2.04 6.34 11.03
N TYR A 123 2.91 6.51 12.03
CA TYR A 123 2.52 6.33 13.43
C TYR A 123 1.33 7.20 13.86
N PRO A 124 1.20 8.49 13.49
CA PRO A 124 0.03 9.30 13.84
C PRO A 124 -1.29 8.74 13.31
N GLU A 125 -1.27 8.21 12.09
CA GLU A 125 -2.42 7.56 11.47
C GLU A 125 -2.84 6.31 12.24
N TYR A 126 -1.87 5.45 12.59
CA TYR A 126 -2.13 4.23 13.39
C TYR A 126 -2.56 4.59 14.81
N ALA A 127 -1.98 5.62 15.41
CA ALA A 127 -2.37 6.09 16.74
C ALA A 127 -3.83 6.57 16.75
N ALA A 128 -4.27 7.32 15.74
CA ALA A 128 -5.66 7.76 15.60
C ALA A 128 -6.60 6.56 15.34
N ALA A 129 -6.22 5.64 14.46
CA ALA A 129 -7.05 4.48 14.08
C ALA A 129 -7.32 3.51 15.23
N PHE A 130 -6.29 3.27 16.07
CA PHE A 130 -6.28 2.22 17.09
C PHE A 130 -6.14 2.75 18.53
N SER A 131 -6.21 4.08 18.73
CA SER A 131 -6.04 4.73 20.03
C SER A 131 -4.73 4.37 20.73
N LEU A 132 -3.63 4.38 19.95
CA LEU A 132 -2.30 4.11 20.50
C LEU A 132 -1.80 5.32 21.32
N PRO A 133 -0.86 5.11 22.26
CA PRO A 133 -0.31 6.19 23.06
C PRO A 133 0.41 7.23 22.19
N GLU A 134 0.31 8.50 22.58
CA GLU A 134 1.09 9.57 21.94
C GLU A 134 2.60 9.31 22.06
N ARG A 135 3.32 9.61 20.98
CA ARG A 135 4.78 9.55 20.94
C ARG A 135 5.38 10.84 20.39
N PRO A 136 6.53 11.26 20.90
CA PRO A 136 7.29 12.33 20.27
C PRO A 136 7.77 11.87 18.89
N LEU A 137 7.39 12.63 17.86
CA LEU A 137 7.80 12.37 16.49
C LEU A 137 9.07 13.15 16.17
N PRO A 138 9.92 12.65 15.27
CA PRO A 138 11.02 13.42 14.73
C PRO A 138 10.54 14.75 14.10
N SER A 139 11.36 15.79 14.19
CA SER A 139 11.06 17.08 13.57
C SER A 139 10.88 16.95 12.06
N GLY A 140 9.81 17.55 11.53
CA GLY A 140 9.50 17.50 10.09
C GLY A 140 8.43 16.48 9.70
N ILE A 141 7.99 15.62 10.60
CA ILE A 141 6.82 14.75 10.34
C ILE A 141 5.56 15.57 10.58
N ALA A 142 4.73 15.68 9.55
CA ALA A 142 3.46 16.34 9.64
C ALA A 142 2.50 15.52 10.52
N VAL A 143 2.07 16.10 11.63
CA VAL A 143 0.99 15.54 12.43
C VAL A 143 -0.32 15.84 11.71
N TRP A 144 -0.89 14.86 11.07
CA TRP A 144 -2.21 14.99 10.46
C TRP A 144 -3.26 14.82 11.55
N ASN A 145 -4.07 15.84 11.73
CA ASN A 145 -5.21 15.77 12.65
C ASN A 145 -6.37 15.08 11.89
N VAL A 146 -6.30 13.77 11.79
CA VAL A 146 -7.32 12.92 11.12
C VAL A 146 -8.20 12.26 12.16
N SER A 147 -9.48 12.10 11.85
CA SER A 147 -10.38 11.30 12.67
C SER A 147 -9.97 9.81 12.63
N ALA A 148 -10.40 9.05 13.64
CA ALA A 148 -10.14 7.61 13.69
C ALA A 148 -10.67 6.87 12.44
N ASP A 149 -11.81 7.30 11.90
CA ASP A 149 -12.42 6.68 10.72
C ASP A 149 -11.64 7.00 9.44
N GLU A 150 -11.17 8.22 9.26
CA GLU A 150 -10.31 8.59 8.14
C GLU A 150 -8.98 7.84 8.19
N ALA A 151 -8.41 7.69 9.38
CA ALA A 151 -7.19 6.93 9.61
C ALA A 151 -7.39 5.44 9.24
N ARG A 152 -8.47 4.80 9.69
CA ARG A 152 -8.82 3.42 9.32
C ARG A 152 -9.01 3.26 7.82
N GLN A 153 -9.73 4.19 7.17
CA GLN A 153 -9.90 4.17 5.72
C GLN A 153 -8.57 4.28 4.97
N SER A 154 -7.63 5.10 5.47
CA SER A 154 -6.32 5.26 4.85
C SER A 154 -5.48 3.98 4.98
N ILE A 155 -5.47 3.36 6.15
CA ILE A 155 -4.80 2.06 6.39
C ILE A 155 -5.41 0.99 5.48
N LEU A 156 -6.74 0.91 5.40
CA LEU A 156 -7.43 -0.05 4.53
C LEU A 156 -7.10 0.17 3.05
N ARG A 157 -7.07 1.42 2.59
CA ARG A 157 -6.67 1.72 1.20
C ARG A 157 -5.24 1.29 0.91
N ARG A 158 -4.31 1.43 1.87
CA ARG A 158 -2.93 0.96 1.74
C ARG A 158 -2.89 -0.56 1.64
N LEU A 159 -3.60 -1.27 2.50
CA LEU A 159 -3.75 -2.72 2.45
C LEU A 159 -4.27 -3.18 1.09
N LEU A 160 -5.38 -2.60 0.62
CA LEU A 160 -5.99 -2.98 -0.66
C LEU A 160 -5.08 -2.75 -1.87
N ARG A 161 -4.20 -1.74 -1.84
CA ARG A 161 -3.23 -1.50 -2.92
C ARG A 161 -2.18 -2.59 -3.04
N SER A 162 -1.85 -3.25 -1.94
CA SER A 162 -0.82 -4.28 -1.88
C SER A 162 -1.37 -5.70 -1.85
N SER A 163 -2.66 -5.88 -1.53
CA SER A 163 -3.26 -7.22 -1.38
C SER A 163 -3.83 -7.79 -2.68
N GLY A 164 -3.98 -6.97 -3.74
CA GLY A 164 -4.67 -7.39 -4.95
C GLY A 164 -6.19 -7.57 -4.73
N PRO A 165 -6.87 -8.37 -5.57
CA PRO A 165 -8.30 -8.62 -5.42
C PRO A 165 -8.56 -9.39 -4.11
N LEU A 166 -9.41 -8.82 -3.25
CA LEU A 166 -9.89 -9.44 -2.01
C LEU A 166 -11.39 -9.62 -2.09
N THR A 167 -11.92 -10.67 -1.46
CA THR A 167 -13.35 -10.81 -1.23
C THR A 167 -13.75 -10.15 0.09
N VAL A 168 -15.05 -9.86 0.28
CA VAL A 168 -15.55 -9.24 1.52
C VAL A 168 -15.38 -10.17 2.74
N THR A 169 -15.10 -11.44 2.49
CA THR A 169 -14.89 -12.46 3.52
C THR A 169 -13.43 -12.68 3.89
N ASP A 170 -12.51 -12.10 3.15
CA ASP A 170 -11.07 -12.15 3.41
C ASP A 170 -10.64 -10.97 4.27
#